data_2dc66eac0372c7e8ebb358743fbf82ff
#
_entry.id   2dc66eac0372c7e8ebb358743fbf82ff
#
_cell.length_a   1.000
_cell.length_b   1.000
_cell.length_c   1.000
_cell.angle_alpha   90.00
_cell.angle_beta   90.00
_cell.angle_gamma   90.00
#
_symmetry.space_group_name_H-M   'P 1'
#
loop_
_entity.id
_entity.type
_entity.pdbx_description
1 polymer ?
#
loop_
_entity_poly.entity_id
_entity_poly.type
_entity_poly.pdbx_seq_one_letter_code
_entity_poly.pdbx_strand_id
1 'polypeptide(L)'
;MPHAVRCEKRKIHVSPLGLVRIMRAMAKKKPKKPSNVIAQNRRASFDYQLLDTFEAGVALSGWEVKSLRMGKADLADSYVLMKNGEAWLLGTHIIPLDTASTHFVTDPTRTRKLLLHKKELSKIVDSTSQKGLTCVCTQMYWKGHLVKARIALAVGKKDHDKRDTEKDRDWNRQKQRIVRDNVKQ
;
A
#
# COMPACT_ATOMS: atom_id res chain seq x y z
N MET A 1 -21.84 -15.34 -69.93
CA MET A 1 -20.37 -15.17 -69.86
C MET A 1 -20.01 -14.34 -68.65
N PRO A 2 -19.48 -14.90 -67.55
CA PRO A 2 -19.09 -14.12 -66.39
C PRO A 2 -17.60 -13.76 -66.47
N HIS A 3 -17.28 -12.49 -66.27
CA HIS A 3 -15.93 -11.96 -66.21
C HIS A 3 -15.26 -12.37 -64.88
N ALA A 4 -14.19 -13.12 -65.01
CA ALA A 4 -13.33 -13.46 -63.89
C ALA A 4 -12.47 -12.28 -63.49
N VAL A 5 -12.68 -11.74 -62.27
CA VAL A 5 -11.82 -10.70 -61.66
C VAL A 5 -10.61 -11.39 -61.04
N ARG A 6 -9.46 -11.15 -61.64
CA ARG A 6 -8.16 -11.68 -61.21
C ARG A 6 -7.68 -10.94 -59.95
N CYS A 7 -7.74 -11.59 -58.79
CA CYS A 7 -7.25 -11.05 -57.55
C CYS A 7 -5.72 -11.14 -57.48
N GLU A 8 -5.05 -10.00 -57.67
CA GLU A 8 -3.59 -9.88 -57.63
C GLU A 8 -3.12 -9.83 -56.18
N LYS A 9 -2.52 -10.95 -55.73
CA LYS A 9 -1.93 -11.04 -54.38
C LYS A 9 -0.67 -10.18 -54.27
N ARG A 10 -0.77 -8.99 -53.71
CA ARG A 10 0.39 -8.16 -53.35
C ARG A 10 1.20 -8.89 -52.27
N LYS A 11 2.38 -9.35 -52.58
CA LYS A 11 3.38 -9.84 -51.63
C LYS A 11 3.92 -8.67 -50.82
N ILE A 12 3.51 -8.56 -49.56
CA ILE A 12 4.08 -7.60 -48.65
C ILE A 12 5.48 -8.09 -48.26
N HIS A 13 6.50 -7.42 -48.76
CA HIS A 13 7.90 -7.72 -48.43
C HIS A 13 8.21 -7.06 -47.10
N VAL A 14 8.14 -7.84 -45.99
CA VAL A 14 8.50 -7.38 -44.65
C VAL A 14 10.00 -7.61 -44.48
N SER A 15 10.77 -6.53 -44.35
CA SER A 15 12.21 -6.60 -44.11
C SER A 15 12.52 -7.24 -42.75
N PRO A 16 13.61 -7.99 -42.61
CA PRO A 16 13.96 -8.67 -41.34
C PRO A 16 14.15 -7.74 -40.15
N LEU A 17 14.49 -6.46 -40.40
CA LEU A 17 14.58 -5.43 -39.36
C LEU A 17 13.21 -5.04 -38.75
N GLY A 18 12.13 -5.13 -39.55
CA GLY A 18 10.77 -4.86 -39.08
C GLY A 18 10.26 -5.93 -38.09
N LEU A 19 10.58 -7.21 -38.35
CA LEU A 19 10.20 -8.34 -37.48
C LEU A 19 10.88 -8.27 -36.11
N VAL A 20 12.15 -7.88 -36.06
CA VAL A 20 12.90 -7.74 -34.79
C VAL A 20 12.33 -6.61 -33.93
N ARG A 21 11.85 -5.52 -34.55
CA ARG A 21 11.24 -4.40 -33.84
C ARG A 21 9.86 -4.73 -33.25
N ILE A 22 9.07 -5.55 -33.95
CA ILE A 22 7.76 -6.02 -33.47
C ILE A 22 7.93 -7.04 -32.32
N MET A 23 8.91 -7.95 -32.42
CA MET A 23 9.19 -8.92 -31.34
C MET A 23 9.70 -8.26 -30.05
N ARG A 24 10.42 -7.11 -30.14
CA ARG A 24 10.89 -6.37 -28.96
C ARG A 24 9.77 -5.63 -28.22
N ALA A 25 8.66 -5.32 -28.91
CA ALA A 25 7.49 -4.69 -28.29
C ALA A 25 6.61 -5.66 -27.47
N MET A 26 6.77 -6.97 -27.67
CA MET A 26 6.02 -8.02 -26.95
C MET A 26 6.75 -8.62 -25.76
N ALA A 27 7.74 -7.94 -25.21
CA ALA A 27 8.32 -8.34 -23.92
C ALA A 27 7.23 -8.22 -22.85
N LYS A 28 6.51 -9.32 -22.60
CA LYS A 28 5.49 -9.43 -21.54
C LYS A 28 6.11 -8.97 -20.24
N LYS A 29 5.62 -7.86 -19.67
CA LYS A 29 5.96 -7.44 -18.31
C LYS A 29 5.78 -8.65 -17.41
N LYS A 30 6.85 -9.11 -16.76
CA LYS A 30 6.78 -10.20 -15.76
C LYS A 30 5.63 -9.88 -14.80
N PRO A 31 4.71 -10.80 -14.54
CA PRO A 31 3.63 -10.56 -13.60
C PRO A 31 4.26 -10.14 -12.27
N LYS A 32 3.89 -8.95 -11.77
CA LYS A 32 4.30 -8.53 -10.42
C LYS A 32 3.78 -9.58 -9.47
N LYS A 33 4.66 -10.17 -8.64
CA LYS A 33 4.23 -11.03 -7.53
C LYS A 33 3.14 -10.28 -6.77
N PRO A 34 1.99 -10.91 -6.44
CA PRO A 34 0.96 -10.24 -5.67
C PRO A 34 1.60 -9.70 -4.39
N SER A 35 1.53 -8.41 -4.17
CA SER A 35 2.03 -7.83 -2.94
C SER A 35 1.05 -8.25 -1.84
N ASN A 36 1.54 -8.85 -0.74
CA ASN A 36 0.72 -9.18 0.41
C ASN A 36 0.17 -7.93 1.11
N VAL A 37 0.54 -6.75 0.64
CA VAL A 37 0.11 -5.45 1.18
C VAL A 37 -1.30 -5.15 0.73
N ILE A 38 -2.19 -4.92 1.69
CA ILE A 38 -3.59 -4.51 1.47
C ILE A 38 -3.66 -2.99 1.31
N ALA A 39 -3.15 -2.27 2.31
CA ALA A 39 -3.16 -0.81 2.34
C ALA A 39 -1.88 -0.29 3.02
N GLN A 40 -1.45 0.90 2.62
CA GLN A 40 -0.26 1.55 3.17
C GLN A 40 -0.55 3.02 3.46
N ASN A 41 -0.25 3.46 4.68
CA ASN A 41 -0.31 4.84 5.07
C ASN A 41 0.96 5.58 4.63
N ARG A 42 0.89 6.22 3.46
CA ARG A 42 2.01 7.03 2.93
C ARG A 42 2.18 8.34 3.68
N ARG A 43 1.08 8.87 4.22
CA ARG A 43 1.05 10.13 4.95
C ARG A 43 1.79 10.01 6.29
N ALA A 44 1.69 8.86 6.98
CA ALA A 44 2.39 8.63 8.23
C ALA A 44 3.91 8.84 8.12
N SER A 45 4.55 8.40 7.04
CA SER A 45 5.99 8.61 6.84
C SER A 45 6.37 10.05 6.47
N PHE A 46 5.39 10.84 6.00
CA PHE A 46 5.57 12.25 5.68
C PHE A 46 5.44 13.12 6.93
N ASP A 47 4.35 12.93 7.67
CA ASP A 47 4.00 13.77 8.84
C ASP A 47 4.77 13.40 10.11
N TYR A 48 5.22 12.15 10.21
CA TYR A 48 5.87 11.62 11.41
C TYR A 48 7.26 11.07 11.13
N GLN A 49 8.13 11.21 12.12
CA GLN A 49 9.37 10.45 12.21
C GLN A 49 9.04 9.11 12.89
N LEU A 50 9.13 8.02 12.13
CA LEU A 50 8.85 6.68 12.62
C LEU A 50 10.05 6.16 13.42
N LEU A 51 9.79 5.65 14.61
CA LEU A 51 10.77 5.03 15.50
C LEU A 51 10.61 3.50 15.47
N ASP A 52 10.28 2.90 16.61
CA ASP A 52 10.11 1.46 16.74
C ASP A 52 8.83 0.99 16.01
N THR A 53 8.93 -0.18 15.34
CA THR A 53 7.80 -0.80 14.63
C THR A 53 7.42 -2.12 15.26
N PHE A 54 6.12 -2.40 15.34
CA PHE A 54 5.55 -3.64 15.89
C PHE A 54 4.59 -4.27 14.90
N GLU A 55 4.42 -5.59 14.98
CA GLU A 55 3.46 -6.35 14.20
C GLU A 55 2.27 -6.75 15.07
N ALA A 56 1.08 -6.25 14.78
CA ALA A 56 -0.14 -6.57 15.50
C ALA A 56 -1.09 -7.42 14.66
N GLY A 57 -1.80 -8.34 15.27
CA GLY A 57 -2.99 -8.94 14.68
C GLY A 57 -4.15 -7.95 14.72
N VAL A 58 -5.14 -8.09 13.83
CA VAL A 58 -6.33 -7.23 13.80
C VAL A 58 -7.59 -8.07 13.95
N ALA A 59 -8.44 -7.75 14.92
CA ALA A 59 -9.73 -8.38 15.09
C ALA A 59 -10.73 -7.79 14.08
N LEU A 60 -11.15 -8.59 13.11
CA LEU A 60 -11.98 -8.19 11.97
C LEU A 60 -13.30 -8.96 11.96
N SER A 61 -14.34 -8.31 11.41
CA SER A 61 -15.60 -8.92 11.05
C SER A 61 -15.51 -9.63 9.70
N GLY A 62 -16.41 -10.56 9.42
CA GLY A 62 -16.40 -11.33 8.17
C GLY A 62 -16.51 -10.47 6.90
N TRP A 63 -17.31 -9.42 6.93
CA TRP A 63 -17.47 -8.49 5.81
C TRP A 63 -16.21 -7.65 5.57
N GLU A 64 -15.50 -7.27 6.65
CA GLU A 64 -14.22 -6.54 6.55
C GLU A 64 -13.15 -7.38 5.86
N VAL A 65 -13.06 -8.67 6.21
CA VAL A 65 -12.12 -9.60 5.57
C VAL A 65 -12.40 -9.71 4.07
N LYS A 66 -13.68 -9.76 3.66
CA LYS A 66 -14.06 -9.77 2.24
C LYS A 66 -13.62 -8.48 1.53
N SER A 67 -13.85 -7.32 2.15
CA SER A 67 -13.45 -6.01 1.61
C SER A 67 -11.93 -5.88 1.51
N LEU A 68 -11.18 -6.36 2.50
CA LEU A 68 -9.72 -6.35 2.51
C LEU A 68 -9.11 -7.25 1.42
N ARG A 69 -9.76 -8.37 1.06
CA ARG A 69 -9.35 -9.19 -0.09
C ARG A 69 -9.44 -8.44 -1.41
N MET A 70 -10.38 -7.51 -1.52
CA MET A 70 -10.53 -6.62 -2.67
C MET A 70 -9.67 -5.35 -2.58
N GLY A 71 -8.86 -5.22 -1.51
CA GLY A 71 -7.99 -4.05 -1.29
C GLY A 71 -8.73 -2.76 -0.96
N LYS A 72 -10.00 -2.84 -0.53
CA LYS A 72 -10.84 -1.67 -0.22
C LYS A 72 -10.62 -1.20 1.23
N ALA A 73 -9.43 -0.68 1.53
CA ALA A 73 -9.10 -0.11 2.83
C ALA A 73 -8.25 1.15 2.69
N ASP A 74 -8.50 2.12 3.56
CA ASP A 74 -7.70 3.34 3.70
C ASP A 74 -7.19 3.46 5.15
N LEU A 75 -5.91 3.84 5.26
CA LEU A 75 -5.18 4.00 6.52
C LEU A 75 -4.68 5.43 6.73
N ALA A 76 -5.09 6.39 5.91
CA ALA A 76 -4.51 7.74 5.89
C ALA A 76 -4.53 8.41 7.29
N ASP A 77 -5.65 8.30 7.99
CA ASP A 77 -5.87 8.93 9.29
C ASP A 77 -5.86 7.90 10.44
N SER A 78 -5.24 6.72 10.22
CA SER A 78 -5.25 5.65 11.20
C SER A 78 -4.20 5.85 12.29
N TYR A 79 -4.63 5.71 13.53
CA TYR A 79 -3.79 5.76 14.72
C TYR A 79 -4.21 4.68 15.73
N VAL A 80 -3.33 4.42 16.70
CA VAL A 80 -3.56 3.42 17.74
C VAL A 80 -3.75 4.11 19.07
N LEU A 81 -4.88 3.81 19.72
CA LEU A 81 -5.19 4.27 21.07
C LEU A 81 -5.02 3.11 22.06
N MET A 82 -4.35 3.41 23.17
CA MET A 82 -4.23 2.48 24.30
C MET A 82 -5.34 2.78 25.30
N LYS A 83 -6.22 1.81 25.54
CA LYS A 83 -7.33 1.95 26.50
C LYS A 83 -7.48 0.66 27.30
N ASN A 84 -7.55 0.77 28.63
CA ASN A 84 -7.74 -0.36 29.54
C ASN A 84 -6.73 -1.51 29.36
N GLY A 85 -5.46 -1.18 29.06
CA GLY A 85 -4.43 -2.18 28.82
C GLY A 85 -4.55 -2.92 27.49
N GLU A 86 -5.35 -2.42 26.55
CA GLU A 86 -5.54 -2.96 25.21
C GLU A 86 -5.25 -1.90 24.14
N ALA A 87 -4.84 -2.37 22.98
CA ALA A 87 -4.58 -1.51 21.82
C ALA A 87 -5.77 -1.52 20.86
N TRP A 88 -6.19 -0.35 20.44
CA TRP A 88 -7.32 -0.13 19.56
C TRP A 88 -6.91 0.68 18.34
N LEU A 89 -7.24 0.20 17.17
CA LEU A 89 -7.01 0.88 15.89
C LEU A 89 -8.23 1.74 15.53
N LEU A 90 -8.01 3.04 15.40
CA LEU A 90 -9.02 4.05 15.03
C LEU A 90 -8.64 4.69 13.69
N GLY A 91 -9.62 5.36 13.06
CA GLY A 91 -9.40 6.10 11.83
C GLY A 91 -9.11 5.24 10.59
N THR A 92 -9.25 3.92 10.71
CA THR A 92 -9.13 3.03 9.56
C THR A 92 -10.48 2.91 8.86
N HIS A 93 -10.53 3.25 7.59
CA HIS A 93 -11.73 3.16 6.77
C HIS A 93 -11.70 1.90 5.91
N ILE A 94 -12.65 0.98 6.12
CA ILE A 94 -12.83 -0.22 5.30
C ILE A 94 -14.17 -0.13 4.60
N ILE A 95 -14.16 -0.01 3.28
CA ILE A 95 -15.34 0.20 2.46
C ILE A 95 -16.11 -1.13 2.33
N PRO A 96 -17.38 -1.21 2.77
CA PRO A 96 -18.21 -2.40 2.55
C PRO A 96 -18.35 -2.69 1.05
N LEU A 97 -18.49 -3.98 0.72
CA LEU A 97 -18.82 -4.38 -0.64
C LEU A 97 -20.33 -4.26 -0.85
N ASP A 98 -20.78 -3.95 -2.07
CA ASP A 98 -22.19 -3.87 -2.44
C ASP A 98 -22.90 -5.21 -2.25
N THR A 99 -22.15 -6.31 -2.26
CA THR A 99 -22.63 -7.67 -1.96
C THR A 99 -22.70 -7.99 -0.46
N ALA A 100 -22.39 -7.02 0.42
CA ALA A 100 -22.56 -7.21 1.85
C ALA A 100 -24.06 -7.30 2.16
N SER A 101 -24.45 -8.32 2.95
CA SER A 101 -25.84 -8.52 3.33
C SER A 101 -26.40 -7.27 4.01
N THR A 102 -27.58 -6.82 3.57
CA THR A 102 -28.32 -5.67 4.14
C THR A 102 -28.77 -5.89 5.58
N HIS A 103 -28.70 -7.14 6.08
CA HIS A 103 -29.10 -7.49 7.44
C HIS A 103 -28.07 -7.11 8.52
N PHE A 104 -26.87 -6.72 8.15
CA PHE A 104 -25.84 -6.31 9.11
C PHE A 104 -25.53 -4.82 8.95
N VAL A 105 -25.56 -4.09 10.05
CA VAL A 105 -25.05 -2.71 10.09
C VAL A 105 -23.54 -2.77 9.87
N THR A 106 -23.09 -2.30 8.72
CA THR A 106 -21.68 -2.20 8.38
C THR A 106 -21.19 -0.81 8.70
N ASP A 107 -20.36 -0.66 9.75
CA ASP A 107 -19.69 0.59 10.06
C ASP A 107 -18.28 0.57 9.47
N PRO A 108 -18.02 1.37 8.42
CA PRO A 108 -16.69 1.45 7.78
C PRO A 108 -15.59 1.94 8.71
N THR A 109 -15.93 2.81 9.68
CA THR A 109 -15.00 3.50 10.57
C THR A 109 -14.86 2.87 11.94
N ARG A 110 -15.47 1.72 12.16
CA ARG A 110 -15.48 0.99 13.40
C ARG A 110 -14.08 0.89 14.04
N THR A 111 -14.02 1.06 15.34
CA THR A 111 -12.81 0.79 16.14
C THR A 111 -12.48 -0.71 16.14
N ARG A 112 -11.22 -1.07 15.90
CA ARG A 112 -10.77 -2.47 15.79
C ARG A 112 -9.73 -2.78 16.84
N LYS A 113 -9.92 -3.90 17.57
CA LYS A 113 -8.95 -4.34 18.56
C LYS A 113 -7.69 -4.88 17.87
N LEU A 114 -6.52 -4.48 18.37
CA LEU A 114 -5.24 -5.01 17.97
C LEU A 114 -4.77 -6.08 18.94
N LEU A 115 -4.20 -7.14 18.39
CA LEU A 115 -3.68 -8.27 19.13
C LEU A 115 -2.15 -8.15 19.15
N LEU A 116 -1.60 -7.81 20.30
CA LEU A 116 -0.18 -7.61 20.58
C LEU A 116 0.26 -8.50 21.75
N HIS A 117 1.55 -8.79 21.80
CA HIS A 117 2.14 -9.44 22.97
C HIS A 117 2.19 -8.47 24.15
N LYS A 118 2.05 -8.99 25.38
CA LYS A 118 2.07 -8.16 26.62
C LYS A 118 3.32 -7.27 26.71
N LYS A 119 4.49 -7.81 26.30
CA LYS A 119 5.75 -7.06 26.31
C LYS A 119 5.75 -5.87 25.33
N GLU A 120 5.17 -6.06 24.15
CA GLU A 120 5.04 -5.00 23.14
C GLU A 120 4.05 -3.94 23.60
N LEU A 121 2.93 -4.39 24.17
CA LEU A 121 1.91 -3.53 24.73
C LEU A 121 2.48 -2.60 25.82
N SER A 122 3.24 -3.16 26.79
CA SER A 122 3.90 -2.34 27.82
C SER A 122 4.84 -1.31 27.23
N LYS A 123 5.69 -1.69 26.26
CA LYS A 123 6.60 -0.75 25.59
C LYS A 123 5.84 0.40 24.90
N ILE A 124 4.73 0.10 24.25
CA ILE A 124 3.93 1.13 23.56
C ILE A 124 3.28 2.06 24.59
N VAL A 125 2.70 1.51 25.65
CA VAL A 125 2.10 2.29 26.75
C VAL A 125 3.13 3.21 27.37
N ASP A 126 4.31 2.70 27.77
CA ASP A 126 5.37 3.48 28.40
C ASP A 126 5.86 4.60 27.47
N SER A 127 6.05 4.28 26.19
CA SER A 127 6.49 5.28 25.19
C SER A 127 5.46 6.35 24.92
N THR A 128 4.17 5.99 24.88
CA THR A 128 3.09 6.95 24.65
C THR A 128 2.85 7.83 25.85
N SER A 129 2.86 7.25 27.08
CA SER A 129 2.56 7.99 28.32
C SER A 129 3.73 8.85 28.78
N GLN A 130 4.96 8.30 28.79
CA GLN A 130 6.13 8.98 29.35
C GLN A 130 6.84 9.89 28.34
N LYS A 131 6.90 9.49 27.07
CA LYS A 131 7.64 10.22 26.03
C LYS A 131 6.75 11.03 25.11
N GLY A 132 5.44 11.03 25.31
CA GLY A 132 4.49 11.77 24.47
C GLY A 132 4.50 11.32 23.01
N LEU A 133 4.89 10.07 22.72
CA LEU A 133 4.91 9.53 21.36
C LEU A 133 3.49 9.17 20.92
N THR A 134 3.24 9.28 19.62
CA THR A 134 2.00 8.80 19.00
C THR A 134 2.24 7.42 18.38
N CYS A 135 1.26 6.54 18.44
CA CYS A 135 1.33 5.25 17.76
C CYS A 135 0.44 5.30 16.50
N VAL A 136 1.04 5.11 15.32
CA VAL A 136 0.35 5.20 14.02
C VAL A 136 0.38 3.85 13.30
N CYS A 137 -0.68 3.54 12.53
CA CYS A 137 -0.69 2.39 11.65
C CYS A 137 -0.03 2.77 10.32
N THR A 138 1.04 2.07 9.94
CA THR A 138 1.80 2.35 8.71
C THR A 138 1.37 1.49 7.55
N GLN A 139 0.97 0.25 7.82
CA GLN A 139 0.67 -0.73 6.78
C GLN A 139 -0.23 -1.83 7.29
N MET A 140 -1.13 -2.31 6.44
CA MET A 140 -1.92 -3.52 6.65
C MET A 140 -1.61 -4.53 5.54
N TYR A 141 -1.40 -5.80 5.90
CA TYR A 141 -0.96 -6.83 4.95
C TYR A 141 -1.42 -8.24 5.35
N TRP A 142 -1.41 -9.13 4.38
CA TRP A 142 -1.69 -10.53 4.59
C TRP A 142 -0.43 -11.29 5.03
N LYS A 143 -0.55 -12.08 6.09
CA LYS A 143 0.45 -13.06 6.52
C LYS A 143 -0.22 -14.43 6.58
N GLY A 144 -0.11 -15.18 5.50
CA GLY A 144 -0.94 -16.36 5.29
C GLY A 144 -2.42 -16.02 5.20
N HIS A 145 -3.21 -16.55 6.12
CA HIS A 145 -4.66 -16.29 6.18
C HIS A 145 -5.04 -15.15 7.13
N LEU A 146 -4.07 -14.58 7.84
CA LEU A 146 -4.29 -13.56 8.85
C LEU A 146 -3.98 -12.17 8.31
N VAL A 147 -4.78 -11.20 8.71
CA VAL A 147 -4.48 -9.78 8.49
C VAL A 147 -3.61 -9.28 9.64
N LYS A 148 -2.48 -8.68 9.29
CA LYS A 148 -1.55 -8.06 10.21
C LYS A 148 -1.49 -6.56 9.94
N ALA A 149 -1.37 -5.78 11.00
CA ALA A 149 -1.09 -4.36 10.96
C ALA A 149 0.33 -4.10 11.44
N ARG A 150 1.08 -3.32 10.67
CA ARG A 150 2.36 -2.77 11.12
C ARG A 150 2.08 -1.41 11.74
N ILE A 151 2.33 -1.31 13.03
CA ILE A 151 2.20 -0.08 13.80
C ILE A 151 3.58 0.45 14.15
N ALA A 152 3.72 1.75 14.29
CA ALA A 152 4.98 2.39 14.63
C ALA A 152 4.77 3.47 15.68
N LEU A 153 5.70 3.56 16.62
CA LEU A 153 5.84 4.72 17.48
C LEU A 153 6.39 5.87 16.64
N ALA A 154 5.83 7.05 16.80
CA ALA A 154 6.09 8.17 15.94
C ALA A 154 6.15 9.49 16.71
N VAL A 155 7.04 10.39 16.25
CA VAL A 155 7.12 11.78 16.67
C VAL A 155 6.63 12.65 15.53
N GLY A 156 5.78 13.63 15.81
CA GLY A 156 5.34 14.61 14.82
C GLY A 156 6.53 15.42 14.30
N LYS A 157 6.69 15.49 12.97
CA LYS A 157 7.72 16.32 12.34
C LYS A 157 7.30 17.79 12.39
N LYS A 158 8.25 18.67 12.64
CA LYS A 158 8.06 20.12 12.49
C LYS A 158 8.03 20.48 10.99
N ASP A 159 7.48 21.64 10.65
CA ASP A 159 7.30 22.03 9.25
C ASP A 159 8.61 22.22 8.48
N HIS A 160 9.70 22.60 9.16
CA HIS A 160 11.02 22.68 8.53
C HIS A 160 11.56 21.29 8.17
N ASP A 161 11.38 20.28 9.02
CA ASP A 161 11.78 18.89 8.76
C ASP A 161 11.04 18.31 7.55
N LYS A 162 9.76 18.69 7.37
CA LYS A 162 8.96 18.27 6.21
C LYS A 162 9.54 18.82 4.91
N ARG A 163 9.88 20.13 4.90
CA ARG A 163 10.47 20.80 3.73
C ARG A 163 11.83 20.20 3.33
N ASP A 164 12.66 19.86 4.31
CA ASP A 164 13.95 19.24 4.03
C ASP A 164 13.78 17.81 3.51
N THR A 165 12.82 17.06 4.05
CA THR A 165 12.47 15.74 3.52
C THR A 165 11.97 15.79 2.06
N GLU A 166 11.25 16.85 1.67
CA GLU A 166 10.81 17.07 0.28
C GLU A 166 11.99 17.39 -0.64
N LYS A 167 12.87 18.30 -0.24
CA LYS A 167 14.09 18.64 -0.99
C LYS A 167 14.96 17.40 -1.25
N ASP A 168 15.16 16.56 -0.23
CA ASP A 168 15.92 15.32 -0.36
C ASP A 168 15.28 14.32 -1.32
N ARG A 169 13.95 14.20 -1.29
CA ARG A 169 13.21 13.34 -2.24
C ARG A 169 13.36 13.83 -3.67
N ASP A 170 13.26 15.14 -3.89
CA ASP A 170 13.38 15.72 -5.24
C ASP A 170 14.83 15.63 -5.75
N TRP A 171 15.81 15.87 -4.90
CA TRP A 171 17.21 15.66 -5.20
C TRP A 171 17.52 14.20 -5.59
N ASN A 172 17.00 13.25 -4.83
CA ASN A 172 17.17 11.83 -5.13
C ASN A 172 16.48 11.43 -6.45
N ARG A 173 15.31 12.00 -6.77
CA ARG A 173 14.67 11.80 -8.07
C ARG A 173 15.50 12.35 -9.21
N GLN A 174 16.08 13.54 -9.05
CA GLN A 174 16.94 14.16 -10.05
C GLN A 174 18.22 13.34 -10.28
N LYS A 175 18.89 12.91 -9.21
CA LYS A 175 20.03 11.99 -9.30
C LYS A 175 19.71 10.73 -10.08
N GLN A 176 18.58 10.09 -9.78
CA GLN A 176 18.15 8.87 -10.49
C GLN A 176 17.85 9.11 -11.97
N ARG A 177 17.35 10.29 -12.35
CA ARG A 177 17.17 10.67 -13.77
C ARG A 177 18.52 10.81 -14.47
N ILE A 178 19.43 11.59 -13.91
CA ILE A 178 20.76 11.82 -14.48
C ILE A 178 21.51 10.50 -14.67
N VAL A 179 21.54 9.63 -13.65
CA VAL A 179 22.19 8.31 -13.75
C VAL A 179 21.55 7.46 -14.86
N ARG A 180 20.21 7.48 -14.97
CA ARG A 180 19.52 6.71 -16.01
C ARG A 180 19.81 7.20 -17.41
N ASP A 181 19.93 8.50 -17.58
CA ASP A 181 20.21 9.13 -18.88
C ASP A 181 21.67 8.90 -19.30
N ASN A 182 22.63 8.95 -18.38
CA ASN A 182 24.04 8.64 -18.63
C ASN A 182 24.30 7.15 -18.95
N VAL A 183 23.48 6.23 -18.44
CA VAL A 183 23.60 4.76 -18.74
C VAL A 183 22.99 4.41 -20.11
N LYS A 184 22.22 5.32 -20.73
CA LYS A 184 21.63 5.10 -22.06
C LYS A 184 22.50 5.57 -23.23
N GLN A 185 23.59 6.28 -22.95
CA GLN A 185 24.62 6.62 -23.92
C GLN A 185 25.67 5.51 -23.97
#